data_f281cf22d664b929b5080208bd286821
#
_entry.id   f281cf22d664b929b5080208bd286821
#
_cell.length_a   1.000
_cell.length_b   1.000
_cell.length_c   1.000
_cell.angle_alpha   90.00
_cell.angle_beta   90.00
_cell.angle_gamma   90.00
#
_symmetry.space_group_name_H-M   'P 1'
#
loop_
_entity.id
_entity.type
_entity.pdbx_description
1 polymer ?
#
loop_
_entity_poly.entity_id
_entity_poly.type
_entity_poly.pdbx_seq_one_letter_code
_entity_poly.pdbx_strand_id
1 'polypeptide(L)'
;MDRVGPESSLPLWRKLCFAVGGVPYQMTSTVIGFFLNIFLLEVAEVKPSYVAVVLFSGKAWDAVTDPACGYLVQRTSSRWGKMRPWILFSAPFSCAAYFMLFFVPWRYQEVDHRSETEASMEEKLAYYFVIFCLFQGFLTALHVPYTALTMYVTTQQKERDSITAYRMWFEALGVLAAVVIQGQLVQSTRCTDDDDDTSVTVQDMEDREWSYRIGSFVVIGIYLICSCTVFFGVKEEKDDRTDGDSSGLFKGLKLVFSFTPYLKAAMTFLFLSLAVGIVQGNVALYTTHSLKLGDYFSIFILVLLLVSIFAMPVWQFVILRFGKKTAYAAGIIILMPTFICQMYVPEKSMALYFVVIVFAGLGVSVSLLLPWSVLPDVLDLFMLEKRTRKDALFYAYYVFFSKLALGLGLGISQVVLSFGGYKTGECKQPDSVGQTLRLLVTPAPVVFLLVALLFLWSYPITEARRNEIREEVLRYRDQLNKASLDSSRSYESIAASSSDVVTQF
;
A
#
# COMPACT_ATOMS: atom_id res chain seq x y z
N MET A 1 7.49 34.30 29.24
CA MET A 1 6.46 34.92 28.35
C MET A 1 7.07 35.08 26.97
N ASP A 2 7.26 33.98 26.25
CA ASP A 2 7.70 34.03 24.87
C ASP A 2 6.49 34.33 24.00
N ARG A 3 6.59 35.46 23.30
CA ARG A 3 5.57 35.93 22.38
C ARG A 3 5.37 34.86 21.33
N VAL A 4 4.23 34.18 21.37
CA VAL A 4 3.70 33.41 20.24
C VAL A 4 3.57 34.40 19.09
N GLY A 5 4.53 34.40 18.19
CA GLY A 5 4.44 35.15 16.94
C GLY A 5 3.21 34.70 16.15
N PRO A 6 2.70 35.50 15.20
CA PRO A 6 1.50 35.17 14.45
C PRO A 6 1.68 33.81 13.78
N GLU A 7 0.71 32.92 13.98
CA GLU A 7 0.63 31.57 13.39
C GLU A 7 0.86 31.65 11.86
N SER A 8 2.10 31.48 11.43
CA SER A 8 2.41 31.48 10.01
C SER A 8 1.91 30.17 9.41
N SER A 9 0.76 30.21 8.77
CA SER A 9 0.26 29.08 7.97
C SER A 9 1.30 28.72 6.92
N LEU A 10 1.52 27.43 6.70
CA LEU A 10 2.40 26.96 5.62
C LEU A 10 1.90 27.49 4.27
N PRO A 11 2.76 28.07 3.44
CA PRO A 11 2.36 28.56 2.12
C PRO A 11 1.91 27.39 1.24
N LEU A 12 0.88 27.61 0.43
CA LEU A 12 0.25 26.57 -0.38
C LEU A 12 1.24 25.81 -1.27
N TRP A 13 2.20 26.53 -1.86
CA TRP A 13 3.22 25.88 -2.70
C TRP A 13 4.05 24.82 -1.98
N ARG A 14 4.39 25.02 -0.69
CA ARG A 14 5.08 24.00 0.13
C ARG A 14 4.20 22.79 0.39
N LYS A 15 2.90 23.00 0.62
CA LYS A 15 1.92 21.92 0.79
C LYS A 15 1.83 21.09 -0.50
N LEU A 16 1.80 21.73 -1.66
CA LEU A 16 1.77 21.07 -2.96
C LEU A 16 3.08 20.32 -3.25
N CYS A 17 4.24 20.94 -2.98
CA CYS A 17 5.54 20.28 -3.13
C CYS A 17 5.66 19.02 -2.25
N PHE A 18 5.11 19.06 -1.03
CA PHE A 18 5.05 17.88 -0.18
C PHE A 18 4.09 16.83 -0.75
N ALA A 19 2.89 17.24 -1.14
CA ALA A 19 1.82 16.34 -1.62
C ALA A 19 2.23 15.49 -2.82
N VAL A 20 2.95 16.08 -3.78
CA VAL A 20 3.47 15.42 -4.98
C VAL A 20 4.39 14.23 -4.65
N GLY A 21 5.08 14.25 -3.50
CA GLY A 21 5.98 13.16 -3.09
C GLY A 21 5.32 11.81 -2.82
N GLY A 22 4.00 11.77 -2.64
CA GLY A 22 3.25 10.51 -2.51
C GLY A 22 3.01 9.79 -3.84
N VAL A 23 3.05 10.53 -4.96
CA VAL A 23 2.77 9.99 -6.31
C VAL A 23 3.69 8.85 -6.70
N PRO A 24 5.02 8.92 -6.55
CA PRO A 24 5.94 7.86 -6.98
C PRO A 24 5.61 6.49 -6.37
N TYR A 25 5.39 6.46 -5.06
CA TYR A 25 5.06 5.22 -4.36
C TYR A 25 3.74 4.61 -4.83
N GLN A 26 2.67 5.41 -4.88
CA GLN A 26 1.34 4.91 -5.26
C GLN A 26 1.28 4.48 -6.72
N MET A 27 1.94 5.22 -7.60
CA MET A 27 2.01 4.93 -9.02
C MET A 27 2.72 3.60 -9.28
N THR A 28 3.93 3.42 -8.73
CA THR A 28 4.69 2.17 -8.89
C THR A 28 4.02 0.98 -8.22
N SER A 29 3.45 1.16 -7.02
CA SER A 29 2.71 0.11 -6.31
C SER A 29 1.47 -0.34 -7.09
N THR A 30 0.78 0.58 -7.75
CA THR A 30 -0.40 0.28 -8.59
C THR A 30 0.00 -0.52 -9.84
N VAL A 31 1.05 -0.07 -10.55
CA VAL A 31 1.56 -0.81 -11.72
C VAL A 31 2.00 -2.22 -11.33
N ILE A 32 2.75 -2.35 -10.24
CA ILE A 32 3.18 -3.67 -9.75
C ILE A 32 1.98 -4.54 -9.35
N GLY A 33 0.99 -3.95 -8.66
CA GLY A 33 -0.17 -4.69 -8.17
C GLY A 33 -1.06 -5.25 -9.27
N PHE A 34 -1.18 -4.58 -10.42
CA PHE A 34 -2.07 -4.98 -11.50
C PHE A 34 -1.37 -5.54 -12.73
N PHE A 35 -0.14 -5.09 -13.02
CA PHE A 35 0.53 -5.40 -14.31
C PHE A 35 1.77 -6.27 -14.17
N LEU A 36 2.46 -6.29 -13.02
CA LEU A 36 3.70 -7.07 -12.88
C LEU A 36 3.44 -8.57 -13.03
N ASN A 37 2.34 -9.08 -12.47
CA ASN A 37 2.01 -10.49 -12.55
C ASN A 37 1.82 -10.94 -14.00
N ILE A 38 1.02 -10.20 -14.76
CA ILE A 38 0.77 -10.52 -16.18
C ILE A 38 2.05 -10.34 -17.02
N PHE A 39 2.87 -9.33 -16.73
CA PHE A 39 4.17 -9.15 -17.40
C PHE A 39 5.09 -10.36 -17.20
N LEU A 40 5.23 -10.82 -15.95
CA LEU A 40 6.10 -11.98 -15.65
C LEU A 40 5.62 -13.27 -16.33
N LEU A 41 4.30 -13.46 -16.43
CA LEU A 41 3.71 -14.68 -17.03
C LEU A 41 3.69 -14.63 -18.56
N GLU A 42 3.29 -13.50 -19.15
CA GLU A 42 3.01 -13.41 -20.59
C GLU A 42 4.15 -12.82 -21.41
N VAL A 43 5.00 -11.93 -20.82
CA VAL A 43 6.09 -11.28 -21.54
C VAL A 43 7.44 -11.88 -21.17
N ALA A 44 7.74 -11.97 -19.87
CA ALA A 44 8.98 -12.58 -19.40
C ALA A 44 8.95 -14.13 -19.44
N GLU A 45 7.79 -14.73 -19.71
CA GLU A 45 7.56 -16.17 -19.81
C GLU A 45 8.09 -16.94 -18.58
N VAL A 46 7.86 -16.39 -17.39
CA VAL A 46 8.23 -17.04 -16.12
C VAL A 46 7.09 -17.96 -15.68
N LYS A 47 7.37 -19.23 -15.39
CA LYS A 47 6.36 -20.18 -14.91
C LYS A 47 5.70 -19.68 -13.61
N PRO A 48 4.37 -19.92 -13.41
CA PRO A 48 3.63 -19.40 -12.25
C PRO A 48 4.26 -19.77 -10.90
N SER A 49 4.83 -20.96 -10.74
CA SER A 49 5.50 -21.39 -9.50
C SER A 49 6.72 -20.52 -9.16
N TYR A 50 7.48 -20.06 -10.16
CA TYR A 50 8.61 -19.15 -9.98
C TYR A 50 8.15 -17.72 -9.74
N VAL A 51 7.08 -17.29 -10.43
CA VAL A 51 6.43 -15.99 -10.16
C VAL A 51 5.93 -15.90 -8.72
N ALA A 52 5.38 -17.01 -8.17
CA ALA A 52 5.00 -17.10 -6.76
C ALA A 52 6.16 -16.74 -5.82
N VAL A 53 7.35 -17.31 -6.08
CA VAL A 53 8.55 -17.05 -5.28
C VAL A 53 8.97 -15.59 -5.39
N VAL A 54 9.00 -15.02 -6.60
CA VAL A 54 9.39 -13.63 -6.83
C VAL A 54 8.45 -12.67 -6.09
N LEU A 55 7.13 -12.81 -6.29
CA LEU A 55 6.15 -11.88 -5.72
C LEU A 55 6.06 -11.98 -4.20
N PHE A 56 6.07 -13.21 -3.66
CA PHE A 56 6.06 -13.42 -2.22
C PHE A 56 7.32 -12.87 -1.55
N SER A 57 8.49 -13.25 -2.07
CA SER A 57 9.77 -12.83 -1.48
C SER A 57 9.98 -11.32 -1.52
N GLY A 58 9.61 -10.66 -2.62
CA GLY A 58 9.70 -9.22 -2.73
C GLY A 58 8.80 -8.50 -1.71
N LYS A 59 7.58 -8.98 -1.48
CA LYS A 59 6.69 -8.41 -0.46
C LYS A 59 7.13 -8.73 0.96
N ALA A 60 7.68 -9.92 1.21
CA ALA A 60 8.27 -10.28 2.50
C ALA A 60 9.52 -9.42 2.79
N TRP A 61 10.36 -9.19 1.77
CA TRP A 61 11.53 -8.32 1.86
C TRP A 61 11.14 -6.87 2.18
N ASP A 62 10.13 -6.33 1.48
CA ASP A 62 9.57 -5.01 1.73
C ASP A 62 9.11 -4.86 3.20
N ALA A 63 8.39 -5.85 3.73
CA ALA A 63 7.97 -5.86 5.13
C ALA A 63 9.12 -5.83 6.14
N VAL A 64 10.26 -6.47 5.82
CA VAL A 64 11.47 -6.48 6.68
C VAL A 64 12.27 -5.19 6.53
N THR A 65 12.35 -4.63 5.34
CA THR A 65 13.12 -3.42 5.07
C THR A 65 12.49 -2.15 5.63
N ASP A 66 11.16 -2.10 5.82
CA ASP A 66 10.47 -0.94 6.40
C ASP A 66 11.02 -0.55 7.79
N PRO A 67 11.06 -1.44 8.81
CA PRO A 67 11.60 -1.09 10.11
C PRO A 67 13.11 -0.87 10.08
N ALA A 68 13.85 -1.59 9.23
CA ALA A 68 15.29 -1.40 9.07
C ALA A 68 15.60 0.00 8.50
N CYS A 69 14.87 0.43 7.49
CA CYS A 69 14.99 1.77 6.90
C CYS A 69 14.63 2.85 7.93
N GLY A 70 13.52 2.69 8.67
CA GLY A 70 13.13 3.62 9.72
C GLY A 70 14.23 3.82 10.77
N TYR A 71 14.90 2.73 11.18
CA TYR A 71 16.03 2.79 12.12
C TYR A 71 17.25 3.51 11.54
N LEU A 72 17.61 3.26 10.26
CA LEU A 72 18.73 3.91 9.60
C LEU A 72 18.49 5.41 9.40
N VAL A 73 17.28 5.78 9.00
CA VAL A 73 16.86 7.18 8.79
C VAL A 73 16.97 7.99 10.10
N GLN A 74 16.53 7.42 11.23
CA GLN A 74 16.63 8.09 12.53
C GLN A 74 18.07 8.39 12.95
N ARG A 75 19.04 7.55 12.56
CA ARG A 75 20.47 7.74 12.82
C ARG A 75 21.16 8.66 11.84
N THR A 76 20.51 9.01 10.75
CA THR A 76 21.10 9.88 9.73
C THR A 76 21.14 11.32 10.24
N SER A 77 22.33 11.92 10.14
CA SER A 77 22.56 13.34 10.40
C SER A 77 23.18 13.98 9.17
N SER A 78 22.47 14.94 8.55
CA SER A 78 22.94 15.62 7.33
C SER A 78 22.61 17.11 7.39
N ARG A 79 23.44 17.91 6.66
CA ARG A 79 23.17 19.35 6.46
C ARG A 79 21.87 19.65 5.71
N TRP A 80 21.32 18.66 5.01
CA TRP A 80 20.05 18.77 4.25
C TRP A 80 18.84 18.27 5.03
N GLY A 81 19.00 17.83 6.29
CA GLY A 81 17.99 17.21 7.12
C GLY A 81 18.21 15.70 7.30
N LYS A 82 17.29 15.03 8.01
CA LYS A 82 17.36 13.58 8.25
C LYS A 82 16.68 12.78 7.13
N MET A 83 15.54 13.26 6.61
CA MET A 83 14.66 12.53 5.69
C MET A 83 14.95 12.82 4.22
N ARG A 84 15.19 14.10 3.87
CA ARG A 84 15.36 14.57 2.49
C ARG A 84 16.50 13.89 1.72
N PRO A 85 17.69 13.63 2.30
CA PRO A 85 18.76 12.93 1.59
C PRO A 85 18.35 11.53 1.13
N TRP A 86 17.62 10.81 1.96
CA TRP A 86 17.12 9.46 1.62
C TRP A 86 16.20 9.49 0.41
N ILE A 87 15.27 10.48 0.35
CA ILE A 87 14.34 10.64 -0.76
C ILE A 87 15.09 10.91 -2.06
N LEU A 88 16.09 11.79 -2.04
CA LEU A 88 16.85 12.15 -3.24
C LEU A 88 17.75 11.01 -3.71
N PHE A 89 18.51 10.38 -2.79
CA PHE A 89 19.49 9.38 -3.17
C PHE A 89 18.87 8.01 -3.49
N SER A 90 17.76 7.64 -2.89
CA SER A 90 17.06 6.39 -3.23
C SER A 90 16.34 6.45 -4.58
N ALA A 91 15.89 7.64 -5.03
CA ALA A 91 15.10 7.79 -6.24
C ALA A 91 15.80 7.26 -7.51
N PRO A 92 17.05 7.59 -7.84
CA PRO A 92 17.72 7.06 -9.04
C PRO A 92 17.86 5.54 -9.02
N PHE A 93 18.20 4.95 -7.87
CA PHE A 93 18.33 3.49 -7.74
C PHE A 93 16.98 2.78 -7.82
N SER A 94 15.93 3.37 -7.22
CA SER A 94 14.57 2.88 -7.36
C SER A 94 14.11 2.92 -8.82
N CYS A 95 14.38 4.00 -9.53
CA CYS A 95 14.08 4.14 -10.96
C CYS A 95 14.82 3.11 -11.82
N ALA A 96 16.12 2.90 -11.57
CA ALA A 96 16.91 1.90 -12.29
C ALA A 96 16.38 0.48 -12.04
N ALA A 97 16.08 0.13 -10.79
CA ALA A 97 15.51 -1.18 -10.44
C ALA A 97 14.08 -1.34 -11.02
N TYR A 98 13.28 -0.29 -11.04
CA TYR A 98 11.95 -0.29 -11.66
C TYR A 98 12.01 -0.54 -13.17
N PHE A 99 12.95 0.11 -13.87
CA PHE A 99 13.18 -0.14 -15.29
C PHE A 99 13.58 -1.59 -15.54
N MET A 100 14.58 -2.09 -14.79
CA MET A 100 15.04 -3.47 -14.90
C MET A 100 13.92 -4.49 -14.62
N LEU A 101 12.94 -4.16 -13.80
CA LEU A 101 11.81 -5.04 -13.47
C LEU A 101 10.91 -5.30 -14.68
N PHE A 102 10.77 -4.32 -15.60
CA PHE A 102 10.00 -4.43 -16.84
C PHE A 102 10.88 -4.57 -18.08
N PHE A 103 12.09 -5.05 -17.90
CA PHE A 103 13.04 -5.31 -18.95
C PHE A 103 13.30 -6.83 -19.01
N VAL A 104 13.32 -7.40 -20.24
CA VAL A 104 13.70 -8.78 -20.49
C VAL A 104 15.12 -8.77 -21.06
N PRO A 105 16.15 -9.24 -20.29
CA PRO A 105 17.54 -9.18 -20.74
C PRO A 105 17.90 -10.26 -21.77
N TRP A 106 17.01 -11.19 -22.03
CA TRP A 106 17.22 -12.31 -22.96
C TRP A 106 16.58 -12.04 -24.29
N ARG A 107 17.07 -12.72 -25.34
CA ARG A 107 16.47 -12.67 -26.67
C ARG A 107 15.32 -13.65 -26.77
N TYR A 108 14.33 -13.28 -27.56
CA TYR A 108 13.27 -14.20 -28.00
C TYR A 108 13.78 -14.99 -29.18
N GLN A 109 13.48 -16.30 -29.23
CA GLN A 109 13.80 -17.19 -30.31
C GLN A 109 12.54 -17.89 -30.76
N GLU A 110 12.46 -18.23 -32.06
CA GLU A 110 11.38 -19.03 -32.58
C GLU A 110 11.72 -20.52 -32.44
N VAL A 111 10.95 -21.22 -31.61
CA VAL A 111 11.06 -22.68 -31.40
C VAL A 111 9.71 -23.31 -31.67
N ASP A 112 9.65 -24.23 -32.63
CA ASP A 112 8.41 -24.93 -33.05
C ASP A 112 7.22 -23.96 -33.31
N HIS A 113 7.46 -22.90 -34.07
CA HIS A 113 6.47 -21.84 -34.37
C HIS A 113 5.98 -21.06 -33.14
N ARG A 114 6.73 -21.03 -32.05
CA ARG A 114 6.46 -20.27 -30.85
C ARG A 114 7.65 -19.38 -30.50
N SER A 115 7.36 -18.22 -29.90
CA SER A 115 8.39 -17.38 -29.33
C SER A 115 8.74 -17.91 -27.93
N GLU A 116 10.00 -18.26 -27.69
CA GLU A 116 10.53 -18.63 -26.39
C GLU A 116 11.78 -17.81 -26.10
N THR A 117 12.05 -17.55 -24.83
CA THR A 117 13.29 -16.86 -24.41
C THR A 117 14.43 -17.89 -24.21
N GLU A 118 15.66 -17.50 -24.57
CA GLU A 118 16.86 -18.34 -24.46
C GLU A 118 17.20 -18.76 -23.02
N ALA A 119 16.70 -17.99 -22.01
CA ALA A 119 17.08 -18.16 -20.62
C ALA A 119 16.45 -19.38 -19.95
N SER A 120 17.22 -20.04 -19.12
CA SER A 120 16.71 -21.05 -18.21
C SER A 120 15.73 -20.46 -17.19
N MET A 121 14.80 -21.28 -16.67
CA MET A 121 13.86 -20.80 -15.63
C MET A 121 14.55 -20.37 -14.34
N GLU A 122 15.71 -20.93 -14.03
CA GLU A 122 16.51 -20.57 -12.85
C GLU A 122 17.16 -19.18 -13.00
N GLU A 123 17.64 -18.85 -14.21
CA GLU A 123 18.19 -17.52 -14.53
C GLU A 123 17.10 -16.46 -14.45
N LYS A 124 15.93 -16.73 -15.03
CA LYS A 124 14.77 -15.86 -14.95
C LYS A 124 14.35 -15.60 -13.49
N LEU A 125 14.28 -16.69 -12.68
CA LEU A 125 13.98 -16.59 -11.26
C LEU A 125 15.01 -15.70 -10.53
N ALA A 126 16.30 -15.99 -10.70
CA ALA A 126 17.36 -15.26 -10.04
C ALA A 126 17.35 -13.77 -10.39
N TYR A 127 17.16 -13.43 -11.66
CA TYR A 127 17.09 -12.06 -12.13
C TYR A 127 15.91 -11.31 -11.52
N TYR A 128 14.68 -11.79 -11.69
CA TYR A 128 13.48 -11.09 -11.22
C TYR A 128 13.39 -11.07 -9.69
N PHE A 129 13.88 -12.12 -9.02
CA PHE A 129 13.97 -12.14 -7.55
C PHE A 129 14.89 -11.02 -7.03
N VAL A 130 16.10 -10.92 -7.57
CA VAL A 130 17.09 -9.91 -7.13
C VAL A 130 16.58 -8.51 -7.46
N ILE A 131 16.13 -8.29 -8.70
CA ILE A 131 15.66 -6.97 -9.14
C ILE A 131 14.42 -6.52 -8.35
N PHE A 132 13.48 -7.42 -8.09
CA PHE A 132 12.28 -7.06 -7.33
C PHE A 132 12.59 -6.77 -5.86
N CYS A 133 13.48 -7.54 -5.23
CA CYS A 133 13.94 -7.25 -3.87
C CYS A 133 14.71 -5.92 -3.79
N LEU A 134 15.58 -5.62 -4.75
CA LEU A 134 16.28 -4.34 -4.84
C LEU A 134 15.31 -3.17 -5.01
N PHE A 135 14.35 -3.31 -5.94
CA PHE A 135 13.32 -2.29 -6.16
C PHE A 135 12.52 -2.02 -4.87
N GLN A 136 12.04 -3.07 -4.19
CA GLN A 136 11.27 -2.92 -2.94
C GLN A 136 12.13 -2.25 -1.84
N GLY A 137 13.39 -2.62 -1.71
CA GLY A 137 14.30 -1.99 -0.75
C GLY A 137 14.53 -0.48 -1.02
N PHE A 138 14.75 -0.09 -2.28
CA PHE A 138 14.91 1.32 -2.64
C PHE A 138 13.60 2.09 -2.56
N LEU A 139 12.46 1.46 -2.89
CA LEU A 139 11.15 2.05 -2.73
C LEU A 139 10.85 2.34 -1.26
N THR A 140 11.16 1.40 -0.35
CA THR A 140 11.08 1.60 1.09
C THR A 140 11.99 2.74 1.56
N ALA A 141 13.23 2.80 1.05
CA ALA A 141 14.19 3.85 1.38
C ALA A 141 13.73 5.26 0.94
N LEU A 142 12.80 5.35 -0.01
CA LEU A 142 12.12 6.60 -0.37
C LEU A 142 10.86 6.84 0.46
N HIS A 143 10.00 5.80 0.57
CA HIS A 143 8.65 5.95 1.11
C HIS A 143 8.64 6.17 2.63
N VAL A 144 9.47 5.43 3.38
CA VAL A 144 9.51 5.54 4.85
C VAL A 144 9.96 6.95 5.30
N PRO A 145 11.07 7.54 4.79
CA PRO A 145 11.43 8.91 5.12
C PRO A 145 10.38 9.93 4.65
N TYR A 146 9.77 9.73 3.49
CA TYR A 146 8.74 10.61 2.98
C TYR A 146 7.50 10.64 3.91
N THR A 147 7.02 9.49 4.36
CA THR A 147 5.90 9.43 5.30
C THR A 147 6.24 10.05 6.65
N ALA A 148 7.43 9.80 7.15
CA ALA A 148 7.93 10.41 8.38
C ALA A 148 8.11 11.94 8.27
N LEU A 149 8.47 12.45 7.09
CA LEU A 149 8.67 13.87 6.81
C LEU A 149 7.43 14.71 7.18
N THR A 150 6.22 14.14 7.11
CA THR A 150 4.97 14.80 7.55
C THR A 150 5.08 15.39 8.96
N MET A 151 5.80 14.72 9.86
CA MET A 151 5.98 15.15 11.24
C MET A 151 7.05 16.25 11.41
N TYR A 152 7.92 16.43 10.40
CA TYR A 152 9.04 17.35 10.40
C TYR A 152 8.82 18.59 9.52
N VAL A 153 7.72 18.68 8.79
CA VAL A 153 7.37 19.85 7.96
C VAL A 153 6.73 20.95 8.80
N THR A 154 5.97 20.59 9.83
CA THR A 154 5.31 21.53 10.73
C THR A 154 5.01 20.90 12.08
N THR A 155 5.04 21.71 13.13
CA THR A 155 4.65 21.32 14.50
C THR A 155 3.14 21.45 14.74
N GLN A 156 2.42 22.20 13.89
CA GLN A 156 0.99 22.47 14.04
C GLN A 156 0.13 21.33 13.50
N GLN A 157 -0.73 20.75 14.34
CA GLN A 157 -1.62 19.64 13.96
C GLN A 157 -2.55 19.98 12.79
N LYS A 158 -3.14 21.18 12.78
CA LYS A 158 -4.05 21.64 11.71
C LYS A 158 -3.35 21.69 10.34
N GLU A 159 -2.11 22.13 10.32
CA GLU A 159 -1.29 22.19 9.10
C GLU A 159 -0.89 20.77 8.64
N ARG A 160 -0.57 19.85 9.58
CA ARG A 160 -0.31 18.43 9.26
C ARG A 160 -1.51 17.76 8.63
N ASP A 161 -2.70 17.99 9.16
CA ASP A 161 -3.95 17.44 8.61
C ASP A 161 -4.18 17.98 7.19
N SER A 162 -3.91 19.28 6.99
CA SER A 162 -4.00 19.92 5.67
C SER A 162 -3.04 19.31 4.65
N ILE A 163 -1.75 19.18 4.98
CA ILE A 163 -0.76 18.61 4.04
C ILE A 163 -1.04 17.13 3.75
N THR A 164 -1.55 16.38 4.73
CA THR A 164 -1.95 14.98 4.55
C THR A 164 -3.15 14.87 3.61
N ALA A 165 -4.12 15.77 3.71
CA ALA A 165 -5.26 15.80 2.78
C ALA A 165 -4.81 16.09 1.34
N TYR A 166 -3.94 17.08 1.11
CA TYR A 166 -3.36 17.33 -0.22
C TYR A 166 -2.58 16.12 -0.74
N ARG A 167 -1.79 15.47 0.11
CA ARG A 167 -1.05 14.24 -0.22
C ARG A 167 -1.99 13.15 -0.73
N MET A 168 -3.09 12.86 -0.02
CA MET A 168 -4.06 11.83 -0.41
C MET A 168 -4.68 12.10 -1.79
N TRP A 169 -4.96 13.37 -2.11
CA TRP A 169 -5.44 13.75 -3.44
C TRP A 169 -4.42 13.47 -4.54
N PHE A 170 -3.15 13.85 -4.33
CA PHE A 170 -2.09 13.59 -5.30
C PHE A 170 -1.79 12.10 -5.45
N GLU A 171 -1.83 11.34 -4.36
CA GLU A 171 -1.70 9.88 -4.39
C GLU A 171 -2.82 9.24 -5.22
N ALA A 172 -4.07 9.66 -5.03
CA ALA A 172 -5.20 9.18 -5.83
C ALA A 172 -5.04 9.50 -7.33
N LEU A 173 -4.61 10.73 -7.66
CA LEU A 173 -4.30 11.09 -9.05
C LEU A 173 -3.15 10.26 -9.62
N GLY A 174 -2.12 9.94 -8.82
CA GLY A 174 -1.01 9.07 -9.21
C GLY A 174 -1.46 7.65 -9.53
N VAL A 175 -2.38 7.10 -8.74
CA VAL A 175 -2.99 5.78 -8.99
C VAL A 175 -3.76 5.77 -10.31
N LEU A 176 -4.60 6.77 -10.56
CA LEU A 176 -5.37 6.89 -11.81
C LEU A 176 -4.45 7.04 -13.02
N ALA A 177 -3.43 7.91 -12.91
CA ALA A 177 -2.45 8.13 -13.98
C ALA A 177 -1.68 6.82 -14.30
N ALA A 178 -1.29 6.05 -13.28
CA ALA A 178 -0.61 4.77 -13.45
C ALA A 178 -1.44 3.79 -14.30
N VAL A 179 -2.72 3.65 -13.99
CA VAL A 179 -3.62 2.74 -14.70
C VAL A 179 -3.86 3.21 -16.14
N VAL A 180 -4.06 4.52 -16.35
CA VAL A 180 -4.27 5.06 -17.70
C VAL A 180 -3.01 4.87 -18.55
N ILE A 181 -1.82 5.25 -18.05
CA ILE A 181 -0.56 5.17 -18.79
C ILE A 181 -0.23 3.71 -19.13
N GLN A 182 -0.13 2.86 -18.11
CA GLN A 182 0.25 1.45 -18.31
C GLN A 182 -0.82 0.67 -19.06
N GLY A 183 -2.09 0.95 -18.75
CA GLY A 183 -3.21 0.26 -19.36
C GLY A 183 -3.34 0.51 -20.84
N GLN A 184 -3.20 1.75 -21.30
CA GLN A 184 -3.28 2.08 -22.73
C GLN A 184 -2.09 1.49 -23.52
N LEU A 185 -0.89 1.52 -22.95
CA LEU A 185 0.30 0.98 -23.59
C LEU A 185 0.24 -0.54 -23.73
N VAL A 186 -0.23 -1.23 -22.72
CA VAL A 186 -0.33 -2.70 -22.73
C VAL A 186 -1.50 -3.19 -23.58
N GLN A 187 -2.59 -2.42 -23.65
CA GLN A 187 -3.77 -2.80 -24.44
C GLN A 187 -3.46 -2.95 -25.94
N SER A 188 -2.59 -2.10 -26.49
CA SER A 188 -2.25 -2.08 -27.91
C SER A 188 -1.50 -3.34 -28.40
N THR A 189 -1.01 -4.17 -27.49
CA THR A 189 -0.12 -5.31 -27.80
C THR A 189 -0.63 -6.64 -27.25
N ARG A 190 -1.89 -6.72 -26.81
CA ARG A 190 -2.48 -7.96 -26.29
C ARG A 190 -2.90 -8.89 -27.42
N CYS A 191 -2.90 -10.19 -27.10
CA CYS A 191 -3.53 -11.19 -27.96
C CYS A 191 -5.01 -10.86 -28.17
N THR A 192 -5.46 -10.77 -29.39
CA THR A 192 -6.89 -10.67 -29.76
C THR A 192 -7.46 -12.05 -29.97
N ASP A 193 -8.69 -12.29 -29.49
CA ASP A 193 -9.39 -13.59 -29.64
C ASP A 193 -9.70 -13.96 -31.11
N ASP A 194 -9.57 -13.01 -32.03
CA ASP A 194 -9.86 -13.20 -33.48
C ASP A 194 -8.66 -13.72 -34.28
N ASP A 195 -7.47 -13.78 -33.68
CA ASP A 195 -6.31 -14.41 -34.33
C ASP A 195 -6.44 -15.94 -34.26
N ASP A 196 -6.95 -16.52 -35.34
CA ASP A 196 -6.99 -17.98 -35.55
C ASP A 196 -5.58 -18.59 -35.58
N ASP A 197 -4.55 -17.77 -35.69
CA ASP A 197 -3.14 -18.16 -35.69
C ASP A 197 -2.62 -18.21 -34.23
N THR A 198 -2.50 -19.42 -33.73
CA THR A 198 -2.07 -19.70 -32.33
C THR A 198 -0.60 -19.39 -32.06
N SER A 199 0.15 -18.91 -33.04
CA SER A 199 1.58 -18.65 -32.96
C SER A 199 1.85 -17.19 -32.63
N VAL A 200 2.27 -16.90 -31.36
CA VAL A 200 2.83 -15.60 -31.02
C VAL A 200 4.20 -15.46 -31.66
N THR A 201 4.37 -14.47 -32.54
CA THR A 201 5.64 -14.23 -33.20
C THR A 201 6.66 -13.57 -32.28
N VAL A 202 7.95 -13.68 -32.61
CA VAL A 202 9.01 -12.96 -31.88
C VAL A 202 8.76 -11.44 -31.88
N GLN A 203 8.27 -10.92 -33.03
CA GLN A 203 7.94 -9.50 -33.15
C GLN A 203 6.84 -9.04 -32.19
N ASP A 204 5.80 -9.87 -32.00
CA ASP A 204 4.70 -9.55 -31.06
C ASP A 204 5.21 -9.49 -29.61
N MET A 205 6.15 -10.35 -29.26
CA MET A 205 6.75 -10.34 -27.90
C MET A 205 7.65 -9.13 -27.69
N GLU A 206 8.45 -8.75 -28.70
CA GLU A 206 9.28 -7.53 -28.64
C GLU A 206 8.40 -6.27 -28.54
N ASP A 207 7.30 -6.18 -29.28
CA ASP A 207 6.36 -5.06 -29.23
C ASP A 207 5.65 -4.95 -27.86
N ARG A 208 5.31 -6.12 -27.26
CA ARG A 208 4.76 -6.15 -25.89
C ARG A 208 5.77 -5.66 -24.88
N GLU A 209 6.98 -6.16 -24.92
CA GLU A 209 8.05 -5.71 -24.03
C GLU A 209 8.31 -4.21 -24.20
N TRP A 210 8.36 -3.73 -25.45
CA TRP A 210 8.56 -2.32 -25.75
C TRP A 210 7.48 -1.43 -25.13
N SER A 211 6.22 -1.85 -25.15
CA SER A 211 5.11 -1.15 -24.52
C SER A 211 5.30 -1.01 -23.00
N TYR A 212 5.73 -2.08 -22.32
CA TYR A 212 6.06 -2.01 -20.88
C TYR A 212 7.27 -1.12 -20.59
N ARG A 213 8.28 -1.13 -21.46
CA ARG A 213 9.46 -0.23 -21.35
C ARG A 213 9.07 1.24 -21.47
N ILE A 214 8.23 1.60 -22.45
CA ILE A 214 7.72 2.98 -22.61
C ILE A 214 6.97 3.41 -21.34
N GLY A 215 6.06 2.57 -20.84
CA GLY A 215 5.35 2.83 -19.60
C GLY A 215 6.29 3.06 -18.42
N SER A 216 7.35 2.25 -18.32
CA SER A 216 8.36 2.40 -17.28
C SER A 216 9.13 3.72 -17.39
N PHE A 217 9.50 4.16 -18.59
CA PHE A 217 10.16 5.45 -18.81
C PHE A 217 9.29 6.63 -18.38
N VAL A 218 7.98 6.60 -18.71
CA VAL A 218 7.05 7.66 -18.30
C VAL A 218 6.92 7.72 -16.76
N VAL A 219 6.76 6.55 -16.12
CA VAL A 219 6.68 6.46 -14.66
C VAL A 219 7.98 6.96 -14.01
N ILE A 220 9.15 6.60 -14.53
CA ILE A 220 10.46 7.05 -14.05
C ILE A 220 10.60 8.57 -14.17
N GLY A 221 10.18 9.15 -15.29
CA GLY A 221 10.19 10.61 -15.47
C GLY A 221 9.37 11.34 -14.38
N ILE A 222 8.15 10.87 -14.14
CA ILE A 222 7.29 11.41 -13.08
C ILE A 222 7.93 11.20 -11.70
N TYR A 223 8.48 10.01 -11.44
CA TYR A 223 9.12 9.65 -10.19
C TYR A 223 10.27 10.60 -9.84
N LEU A 224 11.16 10.87 -10.80
CA LEU A 224 12.30 11.79 -10.61
C LEU A 224 11.85 13.22 -10.39
N ILE A 225 10.88 13.72 -11.18
CA ILE A 225 10.32 15.07 -11.02
C ILE A 225 9.70 15.24 -9.63
N CYS A 226 8.89 14.29 -9.19
CA CYS A 226 8.27 14.33 -7.87
C CYS A 226 9.30 14.30 -6.74
N SER A 227 10.29 13.42 -6.82
CA SER A 227 11.35 13.31 -5.79
C SER A 227 12.21 14.58 -5.70
N CYS A 228 12.56 15.17 -6.83
CA CYS A 228 13.26 16.46 -6.88
C CYS A 228 12.39 17.58 -6.31
N THR A 229 11.10 17.62 -6.64
CA THR A 229 10.16 18.63 -6.13
C THR A 229 10.07 18.58 -4.60
N VAL A 230 10.01 17.40 -4.00
CA VAL A 230 10.02 17.23 -2.55
C VAL A 230 11.34 17.72 -1.96
N PHE A 231 12.46 17.30 -2.54
CA PHE A 231 13.77 17.65 -2.02
C PHE A 231 14.03 19.16 -2.00
N PHE A 232 13.68 19.87 -3.07
CA PHE A 232 13.91 21.32 -3.17
C PHE A 232 12.80 22.15 -2.53
N GLY A 233 11.55 21.68 -2.58
CA GLY A 233 10.37 22.44 -2.13
C GLY A 233 10.05 22.30 -0.64
N VAL A 234 10.49 21.24 0.03
CA VAL A 234 10.15 20.98 1.43
C VAL A 234 11.39 21.18 2.31
N LYS A 235 11.25 21.91 3.40
CA LYS A 235 12.30 22.08 4.43
C LYS A 235 11.87 21.35 5.70
N GLU A 236 12.79 20.59 6.30
CA GLU A 236 12.61 19.98 7.62
C GLU A 236 12.80 21.04 8.69
N GLU A 237 11.85 21.11 9.65
CA GLU A 237 12.05 21.85 10.90
C GLU A 237 12.95 21.02 11.82
N LYS A 238 13.89 21.68 12.49
CA LYS A 238 14.73 21.01 13.50
C LYS A 238 13.85 20.56 14.64
N ASP A 239 13.78 19.26 14.87
CA ASP A 239 13.13 18.66 16.01
C ASP A 239 14.19 18.22 17.02
N ASP A 240 14.27 18.88 18.16
CA ASP A 240 15.12 18.51 19.30
C ASP A 240 14.55 17.35 20.13
N ARG A 241 13.46 16.71 19.64
CA ARG A 241 12.89 15.55 20.33
C ARG A 241 13.87 14.39 20.23
N THR A 242 14.49 14.09 21.34
CA THR A 242 15.18 12.83 21.55
C THR A 242 14.12 11.71 21.51
N ASP A 243 14.08 10.97 20.41
CA ASP A 243 13.27 9.76 20.31
C ASP A 243 13.75 8.77 21.38
N GLY A 244 13.00 8.76 22.49
CA GLY A 244 13.22 7.81 23.56
C GLY A 244 12.83 6.40 23.15
N ASP A 245 13.71 5.49 23.48
CA ASP A 245 13.47 4.05 23.64
C ASP A 245 13.24 3.23 22.37
N SER A 246 14.35 2.88 21.71
CA SER A 246 14.40 1.77 20.74
C SER A 246 14.27 0.42 21.49
N SER A 247 13.07 0.09 21.97
CA SER A 247 12.80 -1.28 22.44
C SER A 247 13.01 -2.22 21.27
N GLY A 248 13.95 -3.18 21.42
CA GLY A 248 14.31 -4.09 20.33
C GLY A 248 13.08 -4.76 19.70
N LEU A 249 13.10 -4.91 18.38
CA LEU A 249 12.01 -5.44 17.55
C LEU A 249 11.31 -6.67 18.17
N PHE A 250 12.05 -7.62 18.70
CA PHE A 250 11.49 -8.84 19.31
C PHE A 250 10.69 -8.61 20.60
N LYS A 251 11.10 -7.63 21.44
CA LYS A 251 10.32 -7.27 22.63
C LYS A 251 9.01 -6.60 22.25
N GLY A 252 9.05 -5.82 21.17
CA GLY A 252 7.89 -5.20 20.57
C GLY A 252 6.87 -6.21 20.04
N LEU A 253 7.34 -7.24 19.35
CA LEU A 253 6.51 -8.30 18.80
C LEU A 253 5.70 -9.01 19.91
N LYS A 254 6.34 -9.40 21.01
CA LYS A 254 5.66 -10.02 22.15
C LYS A 254 4.58 -9.12 22.76
N LEU A 255 4.84 -7.82 22.85
CA LEU A 255 3.88 -6.85 23.37
C LEU A 255 2.65 -6.73 22.46
N VAL A 256 2.87 -6.66 21.15
CA VAL A 256 1.82 -6.55 20.13
C VAL A 256 0.93 -7.80 20.13
N PHE A 257 1.51 -9.00 20.18
CA PHE A 257 0.74 -10.25 20.23
C PHE A 257 0.04 -10.49 21.57
N SER A 258 0.46 -9.84 22.66
CA SER A 258 -0.21 -9.95 23.96
C SER A 258 -1.45 -9.08 24.08
N PHE A 259 -1.64 -8.10 23.17
CA PHE A 259 -2.77 -7.17 23.23
C PHE A 259 -3.92 -7.60 22.32
N THR A 260 -4.86 -8.33 22.89
CA THR A 260 -5.99 -8.97 22.17
C THR A 260 -6.79 -8.02 21.27
N PRO A 261 -7.17 -6.78 21.66
CA PRO A 261 -7.90 -5.88 20.77
C PRO A 261 -7.14 -5.54 19.49
N TYR A 262 -5.84 -5.35 19.61
CA TYR A 262 -4.97 -5.10 18.46
C TYR A 262 -4.89 -6.34 17.55
N LEU A 263 -4.67 -7.51 18.15
CA LEU A 263 -4.55 -8.76 17.38
C LEU A 263 -5.81 -9.01 16.53
N LYS A 264 -7.00 -8.79 17.10
CA LYS A 264 -8.27 -8.93 16.37
C LYS A 264 -8.39 -7.93 15.22
N ALA A 265 -8.03 -6.67 15.42
CA ALA A 265 -8.02 -5.66 14.36
C ALA A 265 -6.99 -6.01 13.26
N ALA A 266 -5.78 -6.42 13.65
CA ALA A 266 -4.71 -6.80 12.73
C ALA A 266 -5.09 -8.06 11.91
N MET A 267 -5.71 -9.07 12.52
CA MET A 267 -6.18 -10.27 11.82
C MET A 267 -7.34 -9.96 10.85
N THR A 268 -8.26 -9.06 11.23
CA THR A 268 -9.31 -8.58 10.31
C THR A 268 -8.69 -7.95 9.07
N PHE A 269 -7.70 -7.07 9.26
CA PHE A 269 -6.99 -6.40 8.17
C PHE A 269 -6.16 -7.37 7.33
N LEU A 270 -5.48 -8.31 7.95
CA LEU A 270 -4.70 -9.35 7.28
C LEU A 270 -5.56 -10.16 6.32
N PHE A 271 -6.68 -10.71 6.79
CA PHE A 271 -7.56 -11.55 5.95
C PHE A 271 -8.28 -10.74 4.89
N LEU A 272 -8.65 -9.49 5.17
CA LEU A 272 -9.20 -8.58 4.16
C LEU A 272 -8.15 -8.26 3.09
N SER A 273 -6.91 -7.94 3.48
CA SER A 273 -5.81 -7.65 2.55
C SER A 273 -5.46 -8.88 1.71
N LEU A 274 -5.52 -10.07 2.29
CA LEU A 274 -5.31 -11.34 1.58
C LEU A 274 -6.40 -11.55 0.50
N ALA A 275 -7.67 -11.35 0.85
CA ALA A 275 -8.79 -11.48 -0.08
C ALA A 275 -8.68 -10.49 -1.25
N VAL A 276 -8.48 -9.21 -0.94
CA VAL A 276 -8.35 -8.15 -1.97
C VAL A 276 -7.09 -8.35 -2.81
N GLY A 277 -5.97 -8.74 -2.20
CA GLY A 277 -4.69 -8.97 -2.89
C GLY A 277 -4.75 -10.13 -3.90
N ILE A 278 -5.44 -11.23 -3.58
CA ILE A 278 -5.65 -12.34 -4.51
C ILE A 278 -6.44 -11.86 -5.75
N VAL A 279 -7.53 -11.13 -5.53
CA VAL A 279 -8.34 -10.61 -6.66
C VAL A 279 -7.53 -9.60 -7.46
N GLN A 280 -6.88 -8.64 -6.82
CA GLN A 280 -6.08 -7.61 -7.49
C GLN A 280 -4.97 -8.20 -8.36
N GLY A 281 -4.25 -9.21 -7.85
CA GLY A 281 -3.15 -9.84 -8.59
C GLY A 281 -3.59 -10.71 -9.77
N ASN A 282 -4.84 -11.19 -9.78
CA ASN A 282 -5.34 -12.09 -10.81
C ASN A 282 -6.42 -11.49 -11.70
N VAL A 283 -6.93 -10.30 -11.41
CA VAL A 283 -8.03 -9.66 -12.17
C VAL A 283 -7.67 -9.44 -13.63
N ALA A 284 -6.40 -9.15 -13.95
CA ALA A 284 -5.93 -8.98 -15.32
C ALA A 284 -6.03 -10.31 -16.10
N LEU A 285 -5.53 -11.40 -15.52
CA LEU A 285 -5.62 -12.74 -16.12
C LEU A 285 -7.07 -13.23 -16.21
N TYR A 286 -7.88 -12.96 -15.19
CA TYR A 286 -9.29 -13.31 -15.15
C TYR A 286 -10.09 -12.60 -16.26
N THR A 287 -9.88 -11.31 -16.46
CA THR A 287 -10.55 -10.55 -17.53
C THR A 287 -10.11 -11.00 -18.92
N THR A 288 -8.84 -11.37 -19.08
CA THR A 288 -8.28 -11.80 -20.36
C THR A 288 -8.70 -13.25 -20.69
N HIS A 289 -8.41 -14.21 -19.80
CA HIS A 289 -8.56 -15.63 -20.13
C HIS A 289 -9.90 -16.25 -19.71
N SER A 290 -10.60 -15.68 -18.70
CA SER A 290 -11.87 -16.23 -18.25
C SER A 290 -13.08 -15.49 -18.82
N LEU A 291 -13.03 -14.15 -18.91
CA LEU A 291 -14.12 -13.35 -19.47
C LEU A 291 -13.95 -13.03 -20.95
N LYS A 292 -12.76 -13.17 -21.51
CA LYS A 292 -12.40 -12.75 -22.89
C LYS A 292 -12.71 -11.26 -23.13
N LEU A 293 -12.44 -10.42 -22.14
CA LEU A 293 -12.63 -8.97 -22.13
C LEU A 293 -11.31 -8.24 -21.81
N GLY A 294 -10.17 -8.82 -22.22
CA GLY A 294 -8.84 -8.28 -21.94
C GLY A 294 -8.65 -6.85 -22.43
N ASP A 295 -9.20 -6.49 -23.57
CA ASP A 295 -9.10 -5.15 -24.16
C ASP A 295 -9.72 -4.05 -23.28
N TYR A 296 -10.69 -4.40 -22.47
CA TYR A 296 -11.38 -3.46 -21.57
C TYR A 296 -10.81 -3.46 -20.13
N PHE A 297 -9.77 -4.26 -19.86
CA PHE A 297 -9.20 -4.38 -18.52
C PHE A 297 -8.84 -3.04 -17.89
N SER A 298 -8.16 -2.17 -18.63
CA SER A 298 -7.73 -0.85 -18.14
C SER A 298 -8.91 0.05 -17.79
N ILE A 299 -9.99 -0.03 -18.57
CA ILE A 299 -11.24 0.71 -18.31
C ILE A 299 -11.91 0.17 -17.05
N PHE A 300 -11.94 -1.15 -16.87
CA PHE A 300 -12.51 -1.76 -15.66
C PHE A 300 -11.78 -1.34 -14.39
N ILE A 301 -10.44 -1.34 -14.40
CA ILE A 301 -9.66 -0.88 -13.26
C ILE A 301 -9.84 0.63 -13.02
N LEU A 302 -9.88 1.44 -14.08
CA LEU A 302 -10.14 2.87 -13.97
C LEU A 302 -11.50 3.14 -13.31
N VAL A 303 -12.55 2.46 -13.75
CA VAL A 303 -13.91 2.58 -13.15
C VAL A 303 -13.91 2.13 -11.69
N LEU A 304 -13.27 0.98 -11.37
CA LEU A 304 -13.14 0.49 -10.01
C LEU A 304 -12.51 1.54 -9.09
N LEU A 305 -11.40 2.13 -9.52
CA LEU A 305 -10.67 3.13 -8.73
C LEU A 305 -11.45 4.44 -8.59
N LEU A 306 -12.08 4.91 -9.67
CA LEU A 306 -12.97 6.10 -9.60
C LEU A 306 -14.11 5.88 -8.62
N VAL A 307 -14.81 4.75 -8.72
CA VAL A 307 -15.90 4.41 -7.78
C VAL A 307 -15.37 4.33 -6.36
N SER A 308 -14.18 3.74 -6.15
CA SER A 308 -13.58 3.64 -4.82
C SER A 308 -13.28 5.00 -4.21
N ILE A 309 -12.78 5.96 -5.01
CA ILE A 309 -12.49 7.33 -4.56
C ILE A 309 -13.80 8.06 -4.20
N PHE A 310 -14.81 8.00 -5.07
CA PHE A 310 -16.10 8.64 -4.81
C PHE A 310 -16.92 7.97 -3.68
N ALA A 311 -16.66 6.71 -3.39
CA ALA A 311 -17.26 5.99 -2.27
C ALA A 311 -16.70 6.39 -0.90
N MET A 312 -15.46 6.92 -0.82
CA MET A 312 -14.84 7.29 0.46
C MET A 312 -15.67 8.30 1.29
N PRO A 313 -16.20 9.41 0.72
CA PRO A 313 -17.09 10.31 1.44
C PRO A 313 -18.37 9.65 1.94
N VAL A 314 -18.93 8.72 1.15
CA VAL A 314 -20.13 7.97 1.55
C VAL A 314 -19.83 7.09 2.76
N TRP A 315 -18.70 6.39 2.76
CA TRP A 315 -18.26 5.59 3.90
C TRP A 315 -17.94 6.44 5.12
N GLN A 316 -17.37 7.64 4.94
CA GLN A 316 -17.15 8.57 6.04
C GLN A 316 -18.48 8.98 6.71
N PHE A 317 -19.53 9.23 5.92
CA PHE A 317 -20.87 9.47 6.45
C PHE A 317 -21.43 8.25 7.21
N VAL A 318 -21.27 7.05 6.66
CA VAL A 318 -21.69 5.80 7.33
C VAL A 318 -20.97 5.59 8.65
N ILE A 319 -19.64 5.85 8.70
CA ILE A 319 -18.82 5.77 9.91
C ILE A 319 -19.35 6.73 10.99
N LEU A 320 -19.67 7.97 10.62
CA LEU A 320 -20.16 8.99 11.57
C LEU A 320 -21.54 8.64 12.14
N ARG A 321 -22.40 7.97 11.35
CA ARG A 321 -23.77 7.64 11.76
C ARG A 321 -23.91 6.29 12.46
N PHE A 322 -23.21 5.26 12.00
CA PHE A 322 -23.38 3.88 12.44
C PHE A 322 -22.14 3.31 13.16
N GLY A 323 -21.06 4.07 13.20
CA GLY A 323 -19.80 3.68 13.81
C GLY A 323 -18.88 2.85 12.90
N LYS A 324 -17.61 2.76 13.29
CA LYS A 324 -16.55 2.15 12.49
C LYS A 324 -16.73 0.65 12.32
N LYS A 325 -17.08 -0.08 13.39
CA LYS A 325 -17.27 -1.54 13.36
C LYS A 325 -18.38 -1.94 12.39
N THR A 326 -19.52 -1.24 12.44
CA THR A 326 -20.66 -1.50 11.55
C THR A 326 -20.34 -1.17 10.11
N ALA A 327 -19.69 -0.02 9.84
CA ALA A 327 -19.25 0.36 8.50
C ALA A 327 -18.27 -0.67 7.91
N TYR A 328 -17.34 -1.18 8.72
CA TYR A 328 -16.37 -2.18 8.29
C TYR A 328 -17.06 -3.51 7.92
N ALA A 329 -17.97 -3.98 8.78
CA ALA A 329 -18.76 -5.17 8.50
C ALA A 329 -19.61 -5.01 7.22
N ALA A 330 -20.27 -3.86 7.04
CA ALA A 330 -21.07 -3.58 5.85
C ALA A 330 -20.23 -3.63 4.57
N GLY A 331 -19.03 -3.06 4.57
CA GLY A 331 -18.11 -3.13 3.42
C GLY A 331 -17.68 -4.56 3.08
N ILE A 332 -17.33 -5.37 4.08
CA ILE A 332 -16.99 -6.78 3.88
C ILE A 332 -18.20 -7.54 3.33
N ILE A 333 -19.40 -7.29 3.86
CA ILE A 333 -20.65 -7.92 3.41
C ILE A 333 -20.99 -7.54 1.96
N ILE A 334 -20.67 -6.32 1.50
CA ILE A 334 -20.83 -5.92 0.09
C ILE A 334 -19.84 -6.64 -0.82
N LEU A 335 -18.59 -6.84 -0.38
CA LEU A 335 -17.56 -7.52 -1.17
C LEU A 335 -17.89 -9.00 -1.40
N MET A 336 -18.49 -9.69 -0.44
CA MET A 336 -18.80 -11.13 -0.56
C MET A 336 -19.69 -11.45 -1.77
N PRO A 337 -20.92 -10.90 -1.92
CA PRO A 337 -21.75 -11.17 -3.07
C PRO A 337 -21.12 -10.67 -4.36
N THR A 338 -20.35 -9.59 -4.30
CA THR A 338 -19.63 -9.08 -5.48
C THR A 338 -18.64 -10.11 -6.00
N PHE A 339 -17.83 -10.71 -5.13
CA PHE A 339 -16.91 -11.77 -5.53
C PHE A 339 -17.65 -13.04 -5.94
N ILE A 340 -18.77 -13.40 -5.31
CA ILE A 340 -19.59 -14.54 -5.74
C ILE A 340 -20.16 -14.30 -7.15
N CYS A 341 -20.65 -13.09 -7.44
CA CYS A 341 -21.16 -12.74 -8.76
C CYS A 341 -20.11 -12.89 -9.87
N GLN A 342 -18.82 -12.64 -9.59
CA GLN A 342 -17.74 -12.83 -10.56
C GLN A 342 -17.69 -14.27 -11.12
N MET A 343 -18.05 -15.27 -10.33
CA MET A 343 -18.08 -16.68 -10.80
C MET A 343 -19.07 -16.91 -11.93
N TYR A 344 -20.19 -16.21 -11.89
CA TYR A 344 -21.32 -16.42 -12.79
C TYR A 344 -21.36 -15.43 -13.97
N VAL A 345 -20.40 -14.52 -14.08
CA VAL A 345 -20.32 -13.60 -15.23
C VAL A 345 -20.05 -14.42 -16.50
N PRO A 346 -20.96 -14.35 -17.51
CA PRO A 346 -20.72 -15.04 -18.78
C PRO A 346 -19.54 -14.40 -19.54
N GLU A 347 -18.92 -15.20 -20.41
CA GLU A 347 -17.90 -14.70 -21.32
C GLU A 347 -18.46 -13.57 -22.19
N LYS A 348 -17.62 -12.59 -22.52
CA LYS A 348 -17.96 -11.42 -23.35
C LYS A 348 -19.11 -10.54 -22.81
N SER A 349 -19.56 -10.76 -21.56
CA SER A 349 -20.65 -9.95 -20.95
C SER A 349 -20.13 -8.69 -20.28
N MET A 350 -19.81 -7.67 -21.08
CA MET A 350 -19.26 -6.40 -20.63
C MET A 350 -20.17 -5.67 -19.64
N ALA A 351 -21.47 -5.55 -19.96
CA ALA A 351 -22.42 -4.79 -19.14
C ALA A 351 -22.56 -5.37 -17.72
N LEU A 352 -22.66 -6.69 -17.60
CA LEU A 352 -22.77 -7.34 -16.30
C LEU A 352 -21.49 -7.17 -15.48
N TYR A 353 -20.33 -7.26 -16.12
CA TYR A 353 -19.06 -7.06 -15.42
C TYR A 353 -18.86 -5.64 -14.96
N PHE A 354 -19.35 -4.60 -15.70
CA PHE A 354 -19.35 -3.23 -15.20
C PHE A 354 -20.15 -3.06 -13.91
N VAL A 355 -21.31 -3.70 -13.80
CA VAL A 355 -22.11 -3.67 -12.57
C VAL A 355 -21.30 -4.29 -11.40
N VAL A 356 -20.67 -5.43 -11.63
CA VAL A 356 -19.82 -6.10 -10.62
C VAL A 356 -18.66 -5.19 -10.19
N ILE A 357 -17.99 -4.53 -11.13
CA ILE A 357 -16.87 -3.60 -10.86
C ILE A 357 -17.31 -2.39 -10.01
N VAL A 358 -18.50 -1.84 -10.24
CA VAL A 358 -19.04 -0.74 -9.42
C VAL A 358 -19.23 -1.19 -7.97
N PHE A 359 -19.84 -2.34 -7.74
CA PHE A 359 -19.98 -2.88 -6.38
C PHE A 359 -18.63 -3.28 -5.76
N ALA A 360 -17.69 -3.79 -6.56
CA ALA A 360 -16.33 -4.05 -6.11
C ALA A 360 -15.65 -2.76 -5.64
N GLY A 361 -15.77 -1.67 -6.39
CA GLY A 361 -15.23 -0.36 -6.02
C GLY A 361 -15.78 0.18 -4.70
N LEU A 362 -17.10 0.03 -4.48
CA LEU A 362 -17.74 0.38 -3.20
C LEU A 362 -17.16 -0.43 -2.02
N GLY A 363 -16.94 -1.72 -2.21
CA GLY A 363 -16.38 -2.56 -1.15
C GLY A 363 -14.88 -2.38 -0.94
N VAL A 364 -14.09 -2.21 -2.02
CA VAL A 364 -12.64 -1.97 -1.95
C VAL A 364 -12.32 -0.67 -1.23
N SER A 365 -13.13 0.38 -1.39
CA SER A 365 -12.92 1.65 -0.67
C SER A 365 -12.94 1.49 0.86
N VAL A 366 -13.70 0.54 1.39
CA VAL A 366 -13.71 0.19 2.82
C VAL A 366 -12.36 -0.39 3.24
N SER A 367 -11.77 -1.26 2.42
CA SER A 367 -10.46 -1.86 2.72
C SER A 367 -9.31 -0.84 2.73
N LEU A 368 -9.47 0.27 2.02
CA LEU A 368 -8.51 1.36 2.01
C LEU A 368 -8.67 2.32 3.21
N LEU A 369 -9.91 2.53 3.68
CA LEU A 369 -10.21 3.55 4.69
C LEU A 369 -10.25 3.00 6.11
N LEU A 370 -10.98 1.92 6.35
CA LEU A 370 -11.35 1.49 7.70
C LEU A 370 -10.22 0.87 8.52
N PRO A 371 -9.30 0.07 7.96
CA PRO A 371 -8.17 -0.44 8.72
C PRO A 371 -7.37 0.67 9.41
N TRP A 372 -7.08 1.75 8.68
CA TRP A 372 -6.35 2.91 9.19
C TRP A 372 -7.15 3.76 10.17
N SER A 373 -8.48 3.73 10.05
CA SER A 373 -9.39 4.44 10.98
C SER A 373 -9.58 3.71 12.30
N VAL A 374 -9.51 2.37 12.32
CA VAL A 374 -9.70 1.55 13.53
C VAL A 374 -8.45 1.52 14.40
N LEU A 375 -7.26 1.54 13.80
CA LEU A 375 -5.99 1.40 14.51
C LEU A 375 -5.79 2.44 15.63
N PRO A 376 -6.05 3.77 15.43
CA PRO A 376 -5.92 4.76 16.49
C PRO A 376 -6.79 4.47 17.73
N ASP A 377 -8.00 3.95 17.55
CA ASP A 377 -8.90 3.63 18.67
C ASP A 377 -8.32 2.51 19.55
N VAL A 378 -7.64 1.54 18.92
CA VAL A 378 -6.94 0.46 19.63
C VAL A 378 -5.71 0.99 20.39
N LEU A 379 -4.99 1.95 19.81
CA LEU A 379 -3.83 2.57 20.44
C LEU A 379 -4.22 3.44 21.62
N ASP A 380 -5.34 4.15 21.54
CA ASP A 380 -5.88 4.90 22.66
C ASP A 380 -6.28 3.99 23.84
N LEU A 381 -6.91 2.85 23.55
CA LEU A 381 -7.20 1.82 24.56
C LEU A 381 -5.92 1.26 25.19
N PHE A 382 -4.91 0.94 24.37
CA PHE A 382 -3.61 0.48 24.87
C PHE A 382 -2.94 1.51 25.79
N MET A 383 -2.98 2.78 25.41
CA MET A 383 -2.44 3.88 26.22
C MET A 383 -3.13 3.97 27.59
N LEU A 384 -4.46 3.81 27.64
CA LEU A 384 -5.22 3.81 28.89
C LEU A 384 -4.86 2.63 29.80
N GLU A 385 -4.74 1.42 29.25
CA GLU A 385 -4.44 0.21 30.03
C GLU A 385 -2.99 0.12 30.48
N LYS A 386 -2.03 0.46 29.60
CA LYS A 386 -0.60 0.29 29.86
C LYS A 386 0.11 1.57 30.29
N ARG A 387 -0.56 2.73 30.23
CA ARG A 387 -0.01 4.05 30.58
C ARG A 387 1.27 4.40 29.79
N THR A 388 1.48 3.77 28.65
CA THR A 388 2.63 3.97 27.77
C THR A 388 2.15 4.13 26.34
N ARG A 389 2.80 5.01 25.56
CA ARG A 389 2.57 5.17 24.13
C ARG A 389 3.65 4.46 23.34
N LYS A 390 3.23 3.57 22.45
CA LYS A 390 4.12 2.87 21.50
C LYS A 390 3.49 2.84 20.10
N ASP A 391 2.90 3.94 19.71
CA ASP A 391 2.10 4.07 18.49
C ASP A 391 2.90 3.61 17.25
N ALA A 392 4.15 4.07 17.10
CA ALA A 392 5.00 3.71 15.96
C ALA A 392 5.23 2.20 15.83
N LEU A 393 5.38 1.49 16.95
CA LEU A 393 5.57 0.05 16.96
C LEU A 393 4.34 -0.69 16.43
N PHE A 394 3.15 -0.34 16.91
CA PHE A 394 1.90 -0.96 16.48
C PHE A 394 1.59 -0.66 15.02
N TYR A 395 1.84 0.56 14.55
CA TYR A 395 1.71 0.92 13.13
C TYR A 395 2.66 0.09 12.26
N ALA A 396 3.92 -0.07 12.66
CA ALA A 396 4.90 -0.84 11.90
C ALA A 396 4.47 -2.30 11.73
N TYR A 397 3.99 -2.96 12.80
CA TYR A 397 3.48 -4.33 12.69
C TYR A 397 2.18 -4.43 11.91
N TYR A 398 1.34 -3.41 11.95
CA TYR A 398 0.11 -3.38 11.16
C TYR A 398 0.40 -3.35 9.65
N VAL A 399 1.35 -2.51 9.24
CA VAL A 399 1.85 -2.47 7.87
C VAL A 399 2.53 -3.78 7.49
N PHE A 400 3.37 -4.33 8.38
CA PHE A 400 4.03 -5.61 8.17
C PHE A 400 3.03 -6.73 7.85
N PHE A 401 1.97 -6.89 8.66
CA PHE A 401 0.96 -7.92 8.43
C PHE A 401 0.19 -7.70 7.12
N SER A 402 -0.12 -6.48 6.75
CA SER A 402 -0.81 -6.19 5.48
C SER A 402 0.05 -6.53 4.26
N LYS A 403 1.33 -6.16 4.27
CA LYS A 403 2.28 -6.48 3.20
C LYS A 403 2.53 -7.98 3.08
N LEU A 404 2.68 -8.66 4.21
CA LEU A 404 2.82 -10.11 4.27
C LEU A 404 1.58 -10.80 3.69
N ALA A 405 0.38 -10.34 4.03
CA ALA A 405 -0.87 -10.86 3.48
C ALA A 405 -0.95 -10.71 1.96
N LEU A 406 -0.59 -9.53 1.43
CA LEU A 406 -0.54 -9.30 -0.02
C LEU A 406 0.45 -10.26 -0.71
N GLY A 407 1.64 -10.42 -0.15
CA GLY A 407 2.65 -11.36 -0.67
C GLY A 407 2.17 -12.81 -0.65
N LEU A 408 1.58 -13.25 0.47
CA LEU A 408 0.99 -14.59 0.59
C LEU A 408 -0.15 -14.80 -0.42
N GLY A 409 -1.04 -13.81 -0.57
CA GLY A 409 -2.15 -13.88 -1.51
C GLY A 409 -1.69 -14.06 -2.95
N LEU A 410 -0.72 -13.25 -3.38
CA LEU A 410 -0.11 -13.35 -4.69
C LEU A 410 0.62 -14.70 -4.87
N GLY A 411 1.43 -15.12 -3.89
CA GLY A 411 2.16 -16.38 -3.95
C GLY A 411 1.23 -17.60 -4.05
N ILE A 412 0.23 -17.68 -3.18
CA ILE A 412 -0.76 -18.77 -3.19
C ILE A 412 -1.49 -18.81 -4.53
N SER A 413 -1.90 -17.66 -5.06
CA SER A 413 -2.64 -17.62 -6.32
C SER A 413 -1.82 -18.12 -7.49
N GLN A 414 -0.52 -17.85 -7.55
CA GLN A 414 0.36 -18.33 -8.60
C GLN A 414 0.61 -19.85 -8.50
N VAL A 415 0.74 -20.38 -7.29
CA VAL A 415 0.84 -21.82 -7.08
C VAL A 415 -0.42 -22.54 -7.56
N VAL A 416 -1.60 -22.03 -7.21
CA VAL A 416 -2.89 -22.58 -7.67
C VAL A 416 -3.01 -22.48 -9.20
N LEU A 417 -2.57 -21.38 -9.80
CA LEU A 417 -2.57 -21.19 -11.26
C LEU A 417 -1.65 -22.21 -11.96
N SER A 418 -0.50 -22.53 -11.36
CA SER A 418 0.40 -23.57 -11.83
C SER A 418 -0.26 -24.95 -11.87
N PHE A 419 -1.03 -25.31 -10.83
CA PHE A 419 -1.82 -26.55 -10.80
C PHE A 419 -2.99 -26.53 -11.80
N GLY A 420 -3.52 -25.34 -12.12
CA GLY A 420 -4.56 -25.15 -13.15
C GLY A 420 -4.07 -25.41 -14.57
N GLY A 421 -2.76 -25.62 -14.76
CA GLY A 421 -2.17 -25.92 -16.07
C GLY A 421 -1.91 -24.67 -16.92
N TYR A 422 -1.68 -23.51 -16.28
CA TYR A 422 -1.34 -22.27 -16.99
C TYR A 422 -0.06 -22.44 -17.82
N LYS A 423 -0.11 -22.09 -19.08
CA LYS A 423 1.01 -22.14 -20.00
C LYS A 423 1.51 -20.73 -20.29
N THR A 424 2.76 -20.48 -19.96
CA THR A 424 3.41 -19.20 -20.20
C THR A 424 3.66 -18.98 -21.70
N GLY A 425 3.51 -17.73 -22.17
CA GLY A 425 3.76 -17.37 -23.56
C GLY A 425 2.68 -17.81 -24.58
N GLU A 426 1.62 -18.54 -24.17
CA GLU A 426 0.52 -18.91 -25.04
C GLU A 426 -0.66 -17.92 -24.90
N CYS A 427 -1.13 -17.35 -26.00
CA CYS A 427 -2.32 -16.48 -26.01
C CYS A 427 -3.58 -17.26 -25.67
N LYS A 428 -3.70 -18.51 -26.16
CA LYS A 428 -4.88 -19.35 -25.89
C LYS A 428 -4.57 -20.32 -24.75
N GLN A 429 -5.20 -20.07 -23.62
CA GLN A 429 -5.06 -20.93 -22.45
C GLN A 429 -6.09 -22.06 -22.43
N PRO A 430 -5.79 -23.23 -21.84
CA PRO A 430 -6.76 -24.27 -21.61
C PRO A 430 -7.97 -23.82 -20.81
N ASP A 431 -9.15 -24.38 -21.04
CA ASP A 431 -10.38 -24.04 -20.28
C ASP A 431 -10.24 -24.27 -18.78
N SER A 432 -9.38 -25.20 -18.37
CA SER A 432 -9.03 -25.42 -16.96
C SER A 432 -8.45 -24.18 -16.27
N VAL A 433 -7.69 -23.36 -17.00
CA VAL A 433 -7.12 -22.11 -16.49
C VAL A 433 -8.20 -21.08 -16.23
N GLY A 434 -9.17 -20.93 -17.16
CA GLY A 434 -10.33 -20.04 -16.96
C GLY A 434 -11.15 -20.43 -15.74
N GLN A 435 -11.37 -21.71 -15.50
CA GLN A 435 -12.05 -22.22 -14.31
C GLN A 435 -11.22 -21.97 -13.02
N THR A 436 -9.91 -22.22 -13.09
CA THR A 436 -9.00 -21.96 -11.97
C THR A 436 -9.01 -20.48 -11.58
N LEU A 437 -8.99 -19.57 -12.55
CA LEU A 437 -9.07 -18.13 -12.30
C LEU A 437 -10.41 -17.74 -11.66
N ARG A 438 -11.53 -18.34 -12.08
CA ARG A 438 -12.85 -18.15 -11.42
C ARG A 438 -12.82 -18.61 -9.98
N LEU A 439 -12.18 -19.76 -9.69
CA LEU A 439 -12.01 -20.25 -8.30
C LEU A 439 -11.11 -19.35 -7.46
N LEU A 440 -10.06 -18.78 -8.05
CA LEU A 440 -9.15 -17.86 -7.35
C LEU A 440 -9.80 -16.52 -6.99
N VAL A 441 -10.57 -15.93 -7.92
CA VAL A 441 -11.17 -14.60 -7.68
C VAL A 441 -12.50 -14.65 -6.94
N THR A 442 -13.07 -15.84 -6.71
CA THR A 442 -14.40 -16.00 -6.09
C THR A 442 -14.37 -16.73 -4.75
N PRO A 443 -14.32 -18.07 -4.67
CA PRO A 443 -14.49 -18.76 -3.39
C PRO A 443 -13.32 -18.50 -2.43
N ALA A 444 -12.08 -18.40 -2.91
CA ALA A 444 -10.94 -18.19 -2.03
C ALA A 444 -11.01 -16.84 -1.30
N PRO A 445 -11.23 -15.68 -1.98
CA PRO A 445 -11.42 -14.40 -1.29
C PRO A 445 -12.62 -14.38 -0.37
N VAL A 446 -13.74 -15.03 -0.73
CA VAL A 446 -14.96 -15.09 0.11
C VAL A 446 -14.68 -15.80 1.42
N VAL A 447 -13.93 -16.92 1.40
CA VAL A 447 -13.52 -17.62 2.64
C VAL A 447 -12.69 -16.69 3.53
N PHE A 448 -11.73 -15.96 2.97
CA PHE A 448 -10.93 -15.01 3.76
C PHE A 448 -11.75 -13.84 4.28
N LEU A 449 -12.74 -13.34 3.53
CA LEU A 449 -13.66 -12.30 4.00
C LEU A 449 -14.55 -12.80 5.15
N LEU A 450 -15.00 -14.06 5.11
CA LEU A 450 -15.73 -14.68 6.22
C LEU A 450 -14.87 -14.75 7.49
N VAL A 451 -13.62 -15.16 7.37
CA VAL A 451 -12.67 -15.18 8.50
C VAL A 451 -12.43 -13.76 9.02
N ALA A 452 -12.24 -12.77 8.13
CA ALA A 452 -12.12 -11.37 8.53
C ALA A 452 -13.35 -10.89 9.32
N LEU A 453 -14.55 -11.25 8.87
CA LEU A 453 -15.81 -10.89 9.53
C LEU A 453 -15.92 -11.53 10.92
N LEU A 454 -15.46 -12.78 11.11
CA LEU A 454 -15.43 -13.46 12.40
C LEU A 454 -14.52 -12.74 13.40
N PHE A 455 -13.31 -12.32 12.96
CA PHE A 455 -12.41 -11.52 13.80
C PHE A 455 -13.01 -10.15 14.11
N LEU A 456 -13.63 -9.49 13.13
CA LEU A 456 -14.30 -8.21 13.33
C LEU A 456 -15.50 -8.33 14.29
N TRP A 457 -16.26 -9.40 14.19
CA TRP A 457 -17.38 -9.64 15.12
C TRP A 457 -16.88 -9.76 16.57
N SER A 458 -15.79 -10.50 16.76
CA SER A 458 -15.15 -10.66 18.08
C SER A 458 -14.36 -9.43 18.56
N TYR A 459 -14.26 -8.37 17.73
CA TYR A 459 -13.55 -7.12 18.07
C TYR A 459 -14.27 -6.35 19.17
N PRO A 460 -13.61 -6.01 20.30
CA PRO A 460 -14.28 -5.55 21.52
C PRO A 460 -14.70 -4.08 21.50
N ILE A 461 -14.07 -3.23 20.64
CA ILE A 461 -14.34 -1.79 20.65
C ILE A 461 -15.60 -1.51 19.80
N THR A 462 -16.74 -1.41 20.46
CA THR A 462 -17.99 -0.90 19.88
C THR A 462 -18.00 0.63 19.88
N GLU A 463 -18.96 1.26 19.22
CA GLU A 463 -19.06 2.73 19.18
C GLU A 463 -19.27 3.33 20.58
N ALA A 464 -20.07 2.69 21.42
CA ALA A 464 -20.24 3.11 22.82
C ALA A 464 -18.92 3.06 23.58
N ARG A 465 -18.17 1.93 23.46
CA ARG A 465 -16.86 1.78 24.13
C ARG A 465 -15.83 2.76 23.57
N ARG A 466 -15.86 3.06 22.27
CA ARG A 466 -15.00 4.09 21.67
C ARG A 466 -15.22 5.47 22.25
N ASN A 467 -16.47 5.87 22.47
CA ASN A 467 -16.79 7.16 23.08
C ASN A 467 -16.32 7.23 24.54
N GLU A 468 -16.49 6.16 25.30
CA GLU A 468 -15.93 6.04 26.66
C GLU A 468 -14.41 6.18 26.67
N ILE A 469 -13.70 5.43 25.80
CA ILE A 469 -12.25 5.51 25.65
C ILE A 469 -11.82 6.96 25.34
N ARG A 470 -12.52 7.62 24.42
CA ARG A 470 -12.22 9.01 24.07
C ARG A 470 -12.36 9.96 25.24
N GLU A 471 -13.41 9.81 26.04
CA GLU A 471 -13.61 10.61 27.25
C GLU A 471 -12.53 10.31 28.30
N GLU A 472 -12.19 9.05 28.51
CA GLU A 472 -11.12 8.64 29.43
C GLU A 472 -9.75 9.21 29.02
N VAL A 473 -9.44 9.19 27.71
CA VAL A 473 -8.22 9.79 27.14
C VAL A 473 -8.18 11.30 27.39
N LEU A 474 -9.29 12.00 27.18
CA LEU A 474 -9.37 13.44 27.43
C LEU A 474 -9.13 13.75 28.92
N ARG A 475 -9.81 13.03 29.82
CA ARG A 475 -9.61 13.17 31.28
C ARG A 475 -8.16 12.91 31.70
N TYR A 476 -7.53 11.86 31.12
CA TYR A 476 -6.14 11.53 31.40
C TYR A 476 -5.18 12.62 30.91
N ARG A 477 -5.40 13.20 29.74
CA ARG A 477 -4.61 14.33 29.22
C ARG A 477 -4.75 15.57 30.10
N ASP A 478 -5.97 15.88 30.57
CA ASP A 478 -6.22 17.00 31.46
C ASP A 478 -5.50 16.83 32.83
N GLN A 479 -5.47 15.60 33.35
CA GLN A 479 -4.71 15.30 34.58
C GLN A 479 -3.21 15.48 34.36
N LEU A 480 -2.65 15.04 33.26
CA LEU A 480 -1.23 15.23 32.93
C LEU A 480 -0.89 16.72 32.78
N ASN A 481 -1.73 17.49 32.09
CA ASN A 481 -1.53 18.92 31.91
C ASN A 481 -1.58 19.67 33.25
N LYS A 482 -2.51 19.31 34.14
CA LYS A 482 -2.56 19.88 35.50
C LYS A 482 -1.31 19.55 36.32
N ALA A 483 -0.88 18.29 36.30
CA ALA A 483 0.34 17.86 37.00
C ALA A 483 1.60 18.57 36.49
N SER A 484 1.70 18.79 35.16
CA SER A 484 2.82 19.55 34.58
C SER A 484 2.80 21.02 34.95
N LEU A 485 1.62 21.66 35.03
CA LEU A 485 1.46 23.04 35.48
C LEU A 485 1.79 23.20 36.98
N ASP A 486 1.40 22.22 37.78
CA ASP A 486 1.71 22.26 39.22
C ASP A 486 3.20 22.04 39.49
N SER A 487 3.84 21.17 38.72
CA SER A 487 5.29 20.98 38.76
C SER A 487 6.05 22.24 38.34
N SER A 488 5.65 22.91 37.25
CA SER A 488 6.29 24.15 36.80
C SER A 488 6.12 25.28 37.79
N ARG A 489 4.96 25.43 38.43
CA ARG A 489 4.72 26.38 39.51
C ARG A 489 5.58 26.09 40.74
N SER A 490 5.77 24.81 41.07
CA SER A 490 6.65 24.39 42.17
C SER A 490 8.13 24.73 41.88
N TYR A 491 8.59 24.55 40.66
CA TYR A 491 9.95 24.97 40.24
C TYR A 491 10.11 26.48 40.27
N GLU A 492 9.14 27.26 39.79
CA GLU A 492 9.16 28.73 39.88
C GLU A 492 9.18 29.23 41.33
N SER A 493 8.42 28.61 42.24
CA SER A 493 8.42 28.96 43.64
C SER A 493 9.76 28.65 44.34
N ILE A 494 10.40 27.55 44.00
CA ILE A 494 11.74 27.18 44.50
C ILE A 494 12.81 28.13 43.93
N ALA A 495 12.73 28.49 42.65
CA ALA A 495 13.65 29.46 42.06
C ALA A 495 13.49 30.87 42.64
N ALA A 496 12.27 31.31 42.92
CA ALA A 496 12.03 32.58 43.59
C ALA A 496 12.57 32.61 45.04
N SER A 497 12.37 31.52 45.79
CA SER A 497 12.91 31.42 47.17
C SER A 497 14.44 31.35 47.22
N SER A 498 15.10 30.79 46.19
CA SER A 498 16.55 30.78 46.12
C SER A 498 17.16 32.11 45.67
N SER A 499 16.43 32.96 44.94
CA SER A 499 16.87 34.31 44.60
C SER A 499 16.79 35.28 45.78
N ASP A 500 15.83 35.08 46.68
CA ASP A 500 15.71 35.90 47.89
C ASP A 500 16.81 35.62 48.93
N VAL A 501 17.39 34.42 48.92
CA VAL A 501 18.53 34.06 49.79
C VAL A 501 19.85 34.63 49.28
N VAL A 502 20.01 34.84 47.96
CA VAL A 502 21.25 35.41 47.35
C VAL A 502 21.30 36.95 47.51
N THR A 503 20.19 37.62 47.78
CA THR A 503 20.13 39.05 47.97
C THR A 503 20.32 39.49 49.42
N GLN A 504 20.53 38.55 50.36
CA GLN A 504 20.77 38.83 51.80
C GLN A 504 22.22 38.60 52.23
N PHE A 505 23.17 38.40 51.30
CA PHE A 505 24.61 38.39 51.61
C PHE A 505 25.36 39.53 50.92
#